data_62ddb411a22fa49054f6db03b99f2718
#
_entry.id   62ddb411a22fa49054f6db03b99f2718
#
_cell.length_a   1.000
_cell.length_b   1.000
_cell.length_c   1.000
_cell.angle_alpha   90.00
_cell.angle_beta   90.00
_cell.angle_gamma   90.00
#
_symmetry.space_group_name_H-M   'P 1'
#
loop_
_entity.id
_entity.type
_entity.pdbx_description
1 polymer ?
#
loop_
_entity_poly.entity_id
_entity_poly.type
_entity_poly.pdbx_seq_one_letter_code
_entity_poly.pdbx_strand_id
1 'polypeptide(L)'
;VVDLYTFGQPRVGNNKFVKRIEAGCNWQRYVNNNDVVPTVPPKVFGLMFKDGGTLQYINANAQVIENSTWKERMKDKLVGIKNSWKQGKYFDSFADHSMSCYKEHLIKNNKE
;
A
#
# COMPACT_ATOMS: atom_id res chain seq x y z
N VAL A 1 14.04 0.77 -20.21
CA VAL A 1 13.43 0.48 -18.89
C VAL A 1 12.13 1.25 -18.78
N VAL A 2 11.08 0.57 -18.41
CA VAL A 2 9.75 1.17 -18.22
C VAL A 2 9.51 1.37 -16.72
N ASP A 3 8.98 2.52 -16.35
CA ASP A 3 8.56 2.78 -14.98
C ASP A 3 7.09 2.42 -14.81
N LEU A 4 6.79 1.62 -13.79
CA LEU A 4 5.44 1.21 -13.44
C LEU A 4 5.11 1.73 -12.04
N TYR A 5 4.06 2.54 -11.94
CA TYR A 5 3.55 3.06 -10.67
C TYR A 5 2.16 2.48 -10.42
N THR A 6 1.96 1.83 -9.28
CA THR A 6 0.65 1.28 -8.91
C THR A 6 0.21 1.84 -7.56
N PHE A 7 -1.09 1.99 -7.37
CA PHE A 7 -1.70 2.61 -6.20
C PHE A 7 -2.81 1.71 -5.65
N GLY A 8 -2.61 1.18 -4.45
CA GLY A 8 -3.57 0.29 -3.84
C GLY A 8 -3.74 -1.05 -4.57
N GLN A 9 -2.71 -1.48 -5.28
CA GLN A 9 -2.78 -2.69 -6.09
C GLN A 9 -2.90 -3.95 -5.25
N PRO A 10 -3.88 -4.84 -5.54
CA PRO A 10 -3.91 -6.16 -4.94
C PRO A 10 -2.76 -7.04 -5.47
N ARG A 11 -2.51 -8.16 -4.81
CA ARG A 11 -1.50 -9.11 -5.29
C ARG A 11 -1.97 -9.74 -6.59
N VAL A 12 -1.10 -9.73 -7.60
CA VAL A 12 -1.49 -10.07 -9.00
C VAL A 12 -0.97 -11.43 -9.46
N GLY A 13 -0.07 -12.05 -8.74
CA GLY A 13 0.46 -13.35 -9.16
C GLY A 13 1.43 -13.96 -8.18
N ASN A 14 1.99 -15.10 -8.58
CA ASN A 14 2.99 -15.80 -7.80
C ASN A 14 4.39 -15.19 -7.98
N ASN A 15 5.36 -15.76 -7.29
CA ASN A 15 6.76 -15.30 -7.34
C ASN A 15 7.32 -15.25 -8.77
N LYS A 16 7.00 -16.23 -9.60
CA LYS A 16 7.47 -16.31 -11.00
C LYS A 16 6.91 -15.14 -11.84
N PHE A 17 5.63 -14.86 -11.68
CA PHE A 17 4.95 -13.75 -12.37
C PHE A 17 5.53 -12.39 -11.93
N VAL A 18 5.66 -12.19 -10.61
CA VAL A 18 6.20 -10.97 -10.04
C VAL A 18 7.63 -10.71 -10.50
N LYS A 19 8.50 -11.71 -10.46
CA LYS A 19 9.88 -11.59 -10.93
C LYS A 19 9.97 -11.22 -12.41
N ARG A 20 9.06 -11.73 -13.22
CA ARG A 20 9.01 -11.41 -14.65
C ARG A 20 8.68 -9.95 -14.89
N ILE A 21 7.76 -9.37 -14.12
CA ILE A 21 7.44 -7.94 -14.20
C ILE A 21 8.61 -7.11 -13.68
N GLU A 22 9.18 -7.47 -12.55
CA GLU A 22 10.33 -6.76 -11.96
C GLU A 22 11.54 -6.73 -12.88
N ALA A 23 11.75 -7.77 -13.68
CA ALA A 23 12.83 -7.82 -14.67
C ALA A 23 12.60 -6.89 -15.85
N GLY A 24 11.36 -6.53 -16.16
CA GLY A 24 11.01 -5.72 -17.32
C GLY A 24 10.72 -4.26 -17.01
N CYS A 25 10.57 -3.88 -15.75
CA CYS A 25 10.24 -2.50 -15.40
C CYS A 25 10.71 -2.12 -13.98
N ASN A 26 10.84 -0.82 -13.78
CA ASN A 26 11.04 -0.25 -12.44
C ASN A 26 9.67 -0.07 -11.80
N TRP A 27 9.31 -0.94 -10.89
CA TRP A 27 7.97 -1.02 -10.32
C TRP A 27 7.93 -0.41 -8.93
N GLN A 28 7.18 0.69 -8.78
CA GLN A 28 6.93 1.38 -7.52
C GLN A 28 5.46 1.15 -7.10
N ARG A 29 5.27 0.55 -5.94
CA ARG A 29 3.97 0.16 -5.45
C ARG A 29 3.58 1.01 -4.23
N TYR A 30 2.63 1.93 -4.43
CA TYR A 30 2.13 2.85 -3.40
C TYR A 30 0.96 2.22 -2.64
N VAL A 31 1.02 2.24 -1.32
CA VAL A 31 0.02 1.65 -0.44
C VAL A 31 -0.30 2.60 0.71
N ASN A 32 -1.56 3.01 0.83
CA ASN A 32 -2.06 3.78 1.98
C ASN A 32 -2.14 2.88 3.23
N ASN A 33 -1.94 3.48 4.40
CA ASN A 33 -1.81 2.78 5.68
C ASN A 33 -2.97 1.82 6.01
N ASN A 34 -4.21 2.23 5.77
CA ASN A 34 -5.39 1.42 6.07
C ASN A 34 -6.04 0.77 4.84
N ASP A 35 -5.41 0.87 3.68
CA ASP A 35 -5.91 0.21 2.49
C ASP A 35 -5.77 -1.31 2.62
N VAL A 36 -6.90 -2.01 2.66
CA VAL A 36 -6.92 -3.47 2.78
C VAL A 36 -6.70 -4.18 1.44
N VAL A 37 -6.96 -3.52 0.32
CA VAL A 37 -6.90 -4.13 -1.03
C VAL A 37 -5.51 -4.71 -1.36
N PRO A 38 -4.38 -4.03 -1.05
CA PRO A 38 -3.06 -4.61 -1.30
C PRO A 38 -2.76 -5.90 -0.51
N THR A 39 -3.57 -6.24 0.46
CA THR A 39 -3.40 -7.46 1.27
C THR A 39 -4.10 -8.68 0.66
N VAL A 40 -4.89 -8.52 -0.39
CA VAL A 40 -5.62 -9.59 -1.03
C VAL A 40 -5.07 -9.90 -2.41
N PRO A 41 -5.15 -11.13 -2.89
CA PRO A 41 -5.46 -12.33 -2.12
C PRO A 41 -4.41 -12.61 -1.03
N PRO A 42 -4.81 -13.21 0.10
CA PRO A 42 -3.90 -13.43 1.21
C PRO A 42 -2.78 -14.43 0.89
N LYS A 43 -1.66 -14.29 1.60
CA LYS A 43 -0.49 -15.19 1.46
C LYS A 43 -0.67 -16.47 2.29
N VAL A 44 -1.77 -17.22 2.11
CA VAL A 44 -2.05 -18.42 2.89
C VAL A 44 -2.34 -19.62 2.01
N PHE A 45 -2.02 -20.82 2.50
CA PHE A 45 -2.36 -22.15 1.98
C PHE A 45 -2.58 -22.25 0.45
N GLY A 46 -1.53 -22.57 -0.31
CA GLY A 46 -1.63 -22.84 -1.74
C GLY A 46 -1.90 -21.60 -2.62
N LEU A 47 -2.32 -20.49 -2.05
CA LEU A 47 -2.42 -19.22 -2.75
C LEU A 47 -1.04 -18.57 -2.73
N MET A 48 -0.23 -18.86 -3.74
CA MET A 48 1.17 -18.42 -3.80
C MET A 48 1.33 -17.00 -4.31
N PHE A 49 0.41 -16.11 -3.99
CA PHE A 49 0.47 -14.70 -4.39
C PHE A 49 1.56 -13.95 -3.63
N LYS A 50 2.29 -13.12 -4.34
CA LYS A 50 3.41 -12.34 -3.81
C LYS A 50 3.21 -10.85 -4.04
N ASP A 51 3.77 -10.05 -3.14
CA ASP A 51 3.93 -8.62 -3.37
C ASP A 51 5.10 -8.39 -4.33
N GLY A 52 4.98 -7.39 -5.19
CA GLY A 52 6.02 -7.05 -6.15
C GLY A 52 6.45 -5.59 -6.06
N GLY A 53 7.57 -5.30 -6.72
CA GLY A 53 8.12 -3.97 -6.80
C GLY A 53 8.65 -3.42 -5.49
N THR A 54 9.02 -2.15 -5.50
CA THR A 54 9.44 -1.42 -4.30
C THR A 54 8.21 -0.87 -3.60
N LEU A 55 8.05 -1.20 -2.32
CA LEU A 55 6.95 -0.69 -1.51
C LEU A 55 7.17 0.78 -1.15
N GLN A 56 6.21 1.63 -1.52
CA GLN A 56 6.13 3.02 -1.12
C GLN A 56 4.91 3.15 -0.19
N TYR A 57 5.15 3.03 1.10
CA TYR A 57 4.08 3.02 2.10
C TYR A 57 3.73 4.44 2.55
N ILE A 58 2.46 4.81 2.45
CA ILE A 58 1.95 6.11 2.91
C ILE A 58 1.36 5.92 4.30
N ASN A 59 2.01 6.50 5.31
CA ASN A 59 1.61 6.34 6.72
C ASN A 59 0.41 7.23 7.10
N ALA A 60 -0.04 7.12 8.34
CA ALA A 60 -1.18 7.89 8.86
C ALA A 60 -0.98 9.41 8.79
N ASN A 61 0.26 9.88 8.73
CA ASN A 61 0.62 11.30 8.61
C ASN A 61 0.85 11.75 7.17
N ALA A 62 0.45 10.94 6.19
CA ALA A 62 0.63 11.15 4.76
C ALA A 62 2.11 11.26 4.32
N GLN A 63 3.02 10.63 5.07
CA GLN A 63 4.43 10.52 4.73
C GLN A 63 4.70 9.23 3.97
N VAL A 64 5.52 9.28 2.94
CA VAL A 64 5.90 8.10 2.15
C VAL A 64 7.15 7.46 2.76
N ILE A 65 7.07 6.18 3.10
CA ILE A 65 8.18 5.40 3.66
C ILE A 65 8.49 4.26 2.70
N GLU A 66 9.68 4.28 2.12
CA GLU A 66 10.13 3.23 1.22
C GLU A 66 10.50 1.96 1.99
N ASN A 67 10.00 0.82 1.52
CA ASN A 67 10.27 -0.51 2.09
C ASN A 67 10.07 -0.58 3.61
N SER A 68 8.99 0.03 4.12
CA SER A 68 8.65 -0.01 5.53
C SER A 68 8.54 -1.45 6.06
N THR A 69 8.97 -1.67 7.30
CA THR A 69 8.84 -2.96 7.95
C THR A 69 7.40 -3.23 8.36
N TRP A 70 7.04 -4.50 8.55
CA TRP A 70 5.70 -4.85 9.00
C TRP A 70 5.39 -4.27 10.40
N LYS A 71 6.41 -4.14 11.25
CA LYS A 71 6.26 -3.51 12.58
C LYS A 71 5.91 -2.03 12.47
N GLU A 72 6.57 -1.30 11.58
CA GLU A 72 6.27 0.11 11.31
C GLU A 72 4.83 0.25 10.79
N ARG A 73 4.43 -0.62 9.85
CA ARG A 73 3.07 -0.62 9.31
C ARG A 73 2.02 -0.98 10.36
N MET A 74 2.32 -1.91 11.26
CA MET A 74 1.40 -2.28 12.36
C MET A 74 1.19 -1.12 13.33
N LYS A 75 2.26 -0.43 13.73
CA LYS A 75 2.15 0.76 14.57
C LYS A 75 1.31 1.84 13.92
N ASP A 76 1.56 2.08 12.64
CA ASP A 76 0.84 3.08 11.87
C ASP A 76 -0.65 2.74 11.72
N LYS A 77 -0.98 1.48 11.51
CA LYS A 77 -2.38 1.01 11.47
C LYS A 77 -3.09 1.26 12.78
N LEU A 78 -2.43 1.03 13.92
CA LEU A 78 -3.00 1.32 15.23
C LEU A 78 -3.29 2.81 15.40
N VAL A 79 -2.39 3.68 14.96
CA VAL A 79 -2.60 5.13 14.94
C VAL A 79 -3.77 5.50 14.04
N GLY A 80 -3.84 4.91 12.84
CA GLY A 80 -4.95 5.12 11.90
C GLY A 80 -6.29 4.70 12.47
N ILE A 81 -6.39 3.54 13.10
CA ILE A 81 -7.59 3.05 13.77
C ILE A 81 -8.01 4.01 14.89
N LYS A 82 -7.06 4.42 15.73
CA LYS A 82 -7.32 5.35 16.83
C LYS A 82 -7.84 6.70 16.31
N ASN A 83 -7.28 7.22 15.23
CA ASN A 83 -7.73 8.46 14.62
C ASN A 83 -9.12 8.32 14.00
N SER A 84 -9.41 7.20 13.35
CA SER A 84 -10.73 6.91 12.78
C SER A 84 -11.81 6.84 13.85
N TRP A 85 -11.51 6.24 14.99
CA TRP A 85 -12.41 6.20 16.13
C TRP A 85 -12.76 7.61 16.65
N LYS A 86 -11.76 8.47 16.77
CA LYS A 86 -11.95 9.86 17.18
C LYS A 86 -12.80 10.67 16.21
N GLN A 87 -12.74 10.35 14.94
CA GLN A 87 -13.48 11.04 13.88
C GLN A 87 -14.82 10.39 13.55
N GLY A 88 -15.18 9.28 14.23
CA GLY A 88 -16.40 8.53 13.97
C GLY A 88 -16.43 7.85 12.61
N LYS A 89 -15.28 7.66 11.99
CA LYS A 89 -15.16 6.98 10.69
C LYS A 89 -14.96 5.48 10.89
N TYR A 90 -15.97 4.72 10.52
CA TYR A 90 -15.89 3.28 10.42
C TYR A 90 -15.51 2.92 8.99
N PHE A 91 -14.67 1.93 8.75
CA PHE A 91 -14.28 1.43 7.41
C PHE A 91 -13.28 2.29 6.62
N ASP A 92 -12.30 2.87 7.28
CA ASP A 92 -11.19 3.59 6.64
C ASP A 92 -10.43 2.74 5.62
N SER A 93 -10.40 1.41 5.80
CA SER A 93 -9.67 0.50 4.90
C SER A 93 -10.14 0.59 3.45
N PHE A 94 -11.44 0.80 3.23
CA PHE A 94 -11.99 0.96 1.88
C PHE A 94 -11.87 2.39 1.39
N ALA A 95 -12.06 3.38 2.27
CA ALA A 95 -11.87 4.78 1.94
C ALA A 95 -10.42 5.05 1.49
N ASP A 96 -9.44 4.49 2.18
CA ASP A 96 -8.03 4.65 1.86
C ASP A 96 -7.62 4.00 0.53
N HIS A 97 -8.46 3.13 -0.04
CA HIS A 97 -8.22 2.57 -1.36
C HIS A 97 -8.61 3.52 -2.50
N SER A 98 -9.39 4.56 -2.23
CA SER A 98 -9.83 5.47 -3.29
C SER A 98 -8.65 6.23 -3.91
N MET A 99 -8.72 6.48 -5.23
CA MET A 99 -7.70 7.28 -5.93
C MET A 99 -7.63 8.71 -5.41
N SER A 100 -8.75 9.27 -4.97
CA SER A 100 -8.80 10.60 -4.35
C SER A 100 -7.95 10.63 -3.08
N CYS A 101 -8.05 9.60 -2.25
CA CYS A 101 -7.26 9.50 -1.02
C CYS A 101 -5.76 9.39 -1.31
N TYR A 102 -5.36 8.56 -2.28
CA TYR A 102 -3.97 8.46 -2.72
C TYR A 102 -3.44 9.79 -3.25
N LYS A 103 -4.23 10.44 -4.08
CA LYS A 103 -3.90 11.76 -4.64
C LYS A 103 -3.68 12.80 -3.55
N GLU A 104 -4.59 12.89 -2.59
CA GLU A 104 -4.49 13.85 -1.48
C GLU A 104 -3.23 13.61 -0.63
N HIS A 105 -2.97 12.36 -0.29
CA HIS A 105 -1.80 12.00 0.51
C HIS A 105 -0.49 12.33 -0.20
N LEU A 106 -0.40 12.06 -1.50
CA LEU A 106 0.80 12.35 -2.28
C LEU A 106 1.02 13.85 -2.48
N ILE A 107 -0.04 14.62 -2.70
CA ILE A 107 0.04 16.08 -2.81
C ILE A 107 0.51 16.67 -1.47
N LYS A 108 -0.04 16.19 -0.35
CA LYS A 108 0.33 16.63 0.99
C LYS A 108 1.81 16.37 1.28
N ASN A 109 2.31 15.19 0.88
CA ASN A 109 3.71 14.82 1.03
C ASN A 109 4.64 15.73 0.21
N ASN A 110 4.23 16.12 -1.00
CA ASN A 110 5.04 16.99 -1.87
C ASN A 110 5.06 18.47 -1.44
N LYS A 111 4.14 18.91 -0.59
CA LYS A 111 4.11 20.27 -0.06
C LYS A 111 5.02 20.49 1.14
N GLU A 112 5.47 19.41 1.72
CA GLU A 112 6.43 19.43 2.82
C GLU A 112 7.86 19.31 2.27
#